data_9fd22ae99e2038e00945b77369b574f1
#
_entry.id   9fd22ae99e2038e00945b77369b574f1
#
_cell.length_a   1.000
_cell.length_b   1.000
_cell.length_c   1.000
_cell.angle_alpha   90.00
_cell.angle_beta   90.00
_cell.angle_gamma   90.00
#
_symmetry.space_group_name_H-M   'P 1'
#
loop_
_entity.id
_entity.type
_entity.pdbx_description
1 polymer ?
#
loop_
_entity_poly.entity_id
_entity_poly.type
_entity_poly.pdbx_seq_one_letter_code
_entity_poly.pdbx_strand_id
1 'polypeptide(L)'
;MKIIKYLVFTVAATLMCGCNDDLDLLPKDRISSEEYFRTASDLELFTNPLYNNILPKVQYKDQSDIYVCQSLSDELMGGSYRTVPASGGGWSWTDLRRINTLLGNIDKCEDSDAAEKYSAVARFFRAYFYADKIERFGDVPWYDAELSDTDPELYKPRDSRELVMQKMLEDLDFAIEHLPSRKNEAEAPYRVTKGAALAFKSRVCLFEGTYRKYHNLRIEGHDADYYLAQSADAAGKLIDSGEYSLYSTGSPSTDYNILFAEDDANPNEYILAISYRYAIFNNSHGSNAHMLLSNQGRPGYTRKMVCMYLNSDGTRFTDRPGWE
;
A
#
# COMPACT_ATOMS: atom_id res chain seq x y z
N MET A 1 56.63 -29.53 -46.48
CA MET A 1 55.58 -30.05 -45.55
C MET A 1 55.70 -29.57 -44.10
N LYS A 2 56.84 -29.34 -43.53
CA LYS A 2 57.00 -28.89 -42.13
C LYS A 2 56.59 -27.41 -41.93
N ILE A 3 56.91 -26.52 -42.87
CA ILE A 3 56.60 -25.07 -42.81
C ILE A 3 55.05 -24.80 -42.87
N ILE A 4 54.31 -25.56 -43.66
CA ILE A 4 52.86 -25.45 -43.78
C ILE A 4 52.18 -25.87 -42.49
N LYS A 5 52.70 -26.85 -41.73
CA LYS A 5 52.17 -27.27 -40.45
C LYS A 5 52.33 -26.20 -39.36
N TYR A 6 53.44 -25.48 -39.36
CA TYR A 6 53.67 -24.38 -38.41
C TYR A 6 52.81 -23.15 -38.77
N LEU A 7 52.63 -22.87 -40.05
CA LEU A 7 51.76 -21.76 -40.49
C LEU A 7 50.29 -22.00 -40.12
N VAL A 8 49.77 -23.22 -40.28
CA VAL A 8 48.41 -23.60 -39.88
C VAL A 8 48.26 -23.58 -38.37
N PHE A 9 49.29 -23.96 -37.58
CA PHE A 9 49.21 -23.91 -36.10
C PHE A 9 49.24 -22.48 -35.57
N THR A 10 50.01 -21.59 -36.21
CA THR A 10 50.06 -20.15 -35.83
C THR A 10 48.75 -19.43 -36.16
N VAL A 11 48.13 -19.72 -37.31
CA VAL A 11 46.84 -19.16 -37.67
C VAL A 11 45.70 -19.69 -36.78
N ALA A 12 45.76 -20.98 -36.36
CA ALA A 12 44.79 -21.55 -35.41
C ALA A 12 44.93 -20.95 -33.99
N ALA A 13 46.16 -20.64 -33.55
CA ALA A 13 46.42 -20.04 -32.24
C ALA A 13 45.99 -18.56 -32.18
N THR A 14 46.05 -17.80 -33.27
CA THR A 14 45.56 -16.40 -33.32
C THR A 14 44.03 -16.28 -33.41
N LEU A 15 43.32 -17.36 -33.81
CA LEU A 15 41.87 -17.39 -33.82
C LEU A 15 41.23 -17.71 -32.45
N MET A 16 42.05 -18.11 -31.45
CA MET A 16 41.56 -18.35 -30.07
C MET A 16 41.68 -17.17 -29.12
N CYS A 17 42.26 -16.03 -29.56
CA CYS A 17 42.20 -14.77 -28.83
C CYS A 17 40.97 -13.95 -29.27
N GLY A 18 39.80 -14.59 -29.27
CA GLY A 18 38.54 -13.89 -29.40
C GLY A 18 38.27 -13.16 -28.08
N CYS A 19 38.14 -11.84 -28.17
CA CYS A 19 37.75 -10.98 -27.07
C CYS A 19 36.45 -11.52 -26.44
N ASN A 20 36.53 -11.98 -25.20
CA ASN A 20 35.34 -12.29 -24.41
C ASN A 20 34.52 -11.02 -24.05
N ASP A 21 35.11 -9.84 -24.16
CA ASP A 21 34.48 -8.57 -23.77
C ASP A 21 33.36 -8.12 -24.74
N ASP A 22 33.30 -8.65 -25.98
CA ASP A 22 32.27 -8.29 -26.94
C ASP A 22 30.96 -9.10 -26.81
N LEU A 23 30.96 -10.14 -25.97
CA LEU A 23 29.79 -10.97 -25.72
C LEU A 23 28.93 -10.47 -24.53
N ASP A 24 29.48 -9.60 -23.70
CA ASP A 24 28.81 -8.99 -22.55
C ASP A 24 28.28 -7.58 -22.86
N LEU A 25 28.04 -7.26 -24.13
CA LEU A 25 27.38 -5.99 -24.50
C LEU A 25 25.95 -5.97 -23.95
N LEU A 26 25.78 -5.23 -22.87
CA LEU A 26 24.46 -4.87 -22.38
C LEU A 26 23.70 -4.16 -23.51
N PRO A 27 22.44 -4.51 -23.76
CA PRO A 27 21.63 -3.84 -24.77
C PRO A 27 21.62 -2.34 -24.51
N LYS A 28 22.11 -1.52 -25.46
CA LYS A 28 22.17 -0.05 -25.34
C LYS A 28 20.77 0.61 -25.29
N ASP A 29 19.74 -0.15 -25.56
CA ASP A 29 18.32 0.25 -25.54
C ASP A 29 17.60 -0.16 -24.26
N ARG A 30 18.29 -0.81 -23.31
CA ARG A 30 17.75 -1.18 -22.00
C ARG A 30 18.73 -0.77 -20.91
N ILE A 31 18.26 -0.01 -19.94
CA ILE A 31 19.03 0.28 -18.73
C ILE A 31 19.21 -1.03 -17.99
N SER A 32 20.46 -1.45 -17.76
CA SER A 32 20.75 -2.64 -16.96
C SER A 32 20.40 -2.39 -15.50
N SER A 33 20.07 -3.45 -14.78
CA SER A 33 19.84 -3.33 -13.32
C SER A 33 21.09 -2.88 -12.55
N GLU A 34 22.27 -2.94 -13.16
CA GLU A 34 23.53 -2.45 -12.58
C GLU A 34 23.66 -0.94 -12.67
N GLU A 35 23.07 -0.31 -13.70
CA GLU A 35 23.11 1.14 -13.93
C GLU A 35 21.86 1.84 -13.42
N TYR A 36 20.80 1.11 -13.13
CA TYR A 36 19.57 1.62 -12.56
C TYR A 36 19.70 1.73 -11.03
N PHE A 37 18.86 2.51 -10.38
CA PHE A 37 18.85 2.79 -8.94
C PHE A 37 19.97 3.71 -8.43
N ARG A 38 20.66 4.43 -9.31
CA ARG A 38 21.78 5.31 -8.89
C ARG A 38 21.35 6.70 -8.46
N THR A 39 20.24 7.18 -8.97
CA THR A 39 19.75 8.54 -8.72
C THR A 39 18.43 8.57 -7.97
N ALA A 40 18.14 9.68 -7.30
CA ALA A 40 16.83 9.93 -6.68
C ALA A 40 15.67 9.76 -7.67
N SER A 41 15.87 10.19 -8.93
CA SER A 41 14.86 10.05 -9.98
C SER A 41 14.60 8.58 -10.36
N ASP A 42 15.62 7.74 -10.38
CA ASP A 42 15.46 6.30 -10.64
C ASP A 42 14.58 5.65 -9.54
N LEU A 43 14.88 5.99 -8.29
CA LEU A 43 14.13 5.47 -7.14
C LEU A 43 12.68 5.96 -7.16
N GLU A 44 12.47 7.23 -7.48
CA GLU A 44 11.12 7.80 -7.63
C GLU A 44 10.32 7.08 -8.71
N LEU A 45 10.88 6.99 -9.92
CA LEU A 45 10.23 6.33 -11.06
C LEU A 45 9.91 4.86 -10.76
N PHE A 46 10.77 4.18 -10.02
CA PHE A 46 10.54 2.79 -9.63
C PHE A 46 9.44 2.63 -8.59
N THR A 47 9.29 3.60 -7.66
CA THR A 47 8.27 3.58 -6.61
C THR A 47 6.89 4.05 -7.09
N ASN A 48 6.81 4.89 -8.11
CA ASN A 48 5.55 5.45 -8.61
C ASN A 48 4.45 4.41 -8.90
N PRO A 49 4.74 3.24 -9.52
CA PRO A 49 3.74 2.20 -9.72
C PRO A 49 3.13 1.64 -8.43
N LEU A 50 3.83 1.70 -7.28
CA LEU A 50 3.32 1.18 -6.01
C LEU A 50 2.06 1.93 -5.56
N TYR A 51 2.01 3.25 -5.79
CA TYR A 51 0.82 4.07 -5.51
C TYR A 51 -0.40 3.62 -6.29
N ASN A 52 -0.22 3.20 -7.54
CA ASN A 52 -1.32 2.75 -8.38
C ASN A 52 -1.71 1.29 -8.16
N ASN A 53 -0.77 0.45 -7.74
CA ASN A 53 -0.99 -0.99 -7.66
C ASN A 53 -1.47 -1.43 -6.28
N ILE A 54 -0.97 -0.78 -5.22
CA ILE A 54 -1.16 -1.23 -3.84
C ILE A 54 -2.25 -0.42 -3.13
N LEU A 55 -2.29 0.91 -3.33
CA LEU A 55 -3.35 1.71 -2.71
C LEU A 55 -4.71 1.33 -3.31
N PRO A 56 -5.76 1.23 -2.48
CA PRO A 56 -7.07 0.84 -2.95
C PRO A 56 -7.62 1.90 -3.90
N LYS A 57 -7.94 1.48 -5.12
CA LYS A 57 -8.75 2.30 -6.00
C LYS A 57 -10.18 2.20 -5.52
N VAL A 58 -10.68 3.27 -4.92
CA VAL A 58 -12.09 3.33 -4.55
C VAL A 58 -12.91 3.23 -5.82
N GLN A 59 -13.49 2.05 -6.03
CA GLN A 59 -14.53 1.88 -7.03
C GLN A 59 -15.85 2.05 -6.31
N TYR A 60 -16.74 2.83 -6.89
CA TYR A 60 -18.10 3.01 -6.40
C TYR A 60 -18.86 1.70 -6.11
N LYS A 61 -18.36 0.58 -6.60
CA LYS A 61 -18.91 -0.76 -6.38
C LYS A 61 -18.45 -1.40 -5.07
N ASP A 62 -17.58 -0.74 -4.31
CA ASP A 62 -17.17 -1.29 -3.03
C ASP A 62 -18.35 -1.29 -2.07
N GLN A 63 -18.63 -2.47 -1.60
CA GLN A 63 -19.70 -2.72 -0.65
C GLN A 63 -19.07 -2.85 0.71
N SER A 64 -19.57 -2.04 1.60
CA SER A 64 -19.11 -2.01 2.97
C SER A 64 -20.31 -2.07 3.91
N ASP A 65 -20.07 -2.22 5.18
CA ASP A 65 -21.09 -2.09 6.21
C ASP A 65 -21.71 -0.68 6.30
N ILE A 66 -21.17 0.28 5.54
CA ILE A 66 -21.57 1.68 5.56
C ILE A 66 -22.64 1.96 4.52
N TYR A 67 -22.45 1.47 3.30
CA TYR A 67 -23.42 1.66 2.22
C TYR A 67 -23.57 0.43 1.36
N VAL A 68 -24.72 0.32 0.71
CA VAL A 68 -25.07 -0.79 -0.18
C VAL A 68 -25.27 -0.26 -1.58
N CYS A 69 -24.56 -0.86 -2.51
CA CYS A 69 -24.78 -0.67 -3.92
C CYS A 69 -25.11 -2.03 -4.53
N GLN A 70 -26.37 -2.41 -4.62
CA GLN A 70 -26.85 -3.71 -5.11
C GLN A 70 -26.34 -4.95 -4.36
N SER A 71 -27.23 -5.66 -3.76
CA SER A 71 -27.25 -7.10 -3.46
C SER A 71 -26.12 -7.80 -2.70
N LEU A 72 -25.13 -7.15 -2.09
CA LEU A 72 -24.00 -7.83 -1.42
C LEU A 72 -23.59 -7.26 -0.06
N SER A 73 -24.44 -6.60 0.70
CA SER A 73 -24.13 -6.33 2.10
C SER A 73 -24.64 -7.49 2.98
N ASP A 74 -23.98 -7.70 4.13
CA ASP A 74 -24.44 -8.68 5.12
C ASP A 74 -25.85 -8.42 5.62
N GLU A 75 -26.36 -7.21 5.44
CA GLU A 75 -27.72 -6.80 5.78
C GLU A 75 -28.74 -7.16 4.70
N LEU A 76 -28.31 -7.43 3.46
CA LEU A 76 -29.16 -7.97 2.40
C LEU A 76 -29.12 -9.48 2.45
N MET A 77 -29.84 -10.02 3.38
CA MET A 77 -29.98 -11.44 3.66
C MET A 77 -30.34 -12.24 2.41
N GLY A 78 -29.50 -13.20 2.04
CA GLY A 78 -29.74 -14.15 0.97
C GLY A 78 -28.75 -14.08 -0.19
N GLY A 79 -27.70 -13.26 -0.11
CA GLY A 79 -26.61 -13.24 -1.09
C GLY A 79 -25.61 -14.38 -0.86
N SER A 80 -24.83 -14.68 -1.88
CA SER A 80 -23.70 -15.61 -1.76
C SER A 80 -22.65 -15.03 -0.83
N TYR A 81 -22.22 -15.79 0.16
CA TYR A 81 -21.10 -15.39 1.03
C TYR A 81 -19.85 -15.17 0.20
N ARG A 82 -19.07 -14.15 0.58
CA ARG A 82 -17.75 -13.94 -0.03
C ARG A 82 -16.85 -15.11 0.34
N THR A 83 -16.38 -15.83 -0.66
CA THR A 83 -15.41 -16.91 -0.48
C THR A 83 -14.14 -16.58 -1.21
N VAL A 84 -13.01 -16.98 -0.65
CA VAL A 84 -11.73 -16.91 -1.38
C VAL A 84 -11.74 -18.04 -2.41
N PRO A 85 -11.69 -17.74 -3.72
CA PRO A 85 -11.69 -18.78 -4.75
C PRO A 85 -10.36 -19.55 -4.74
N ALA A 86 -10.39 -20.76 -5.30
CA ALA A 86 -9.20 -21.62 -5.41
C ALA A 86 -8.08 -21.01 -6.28
N SER A 87 -8.43 -20.07 -7.17
CA SER A 87 -7.49 -19.33 -8.01
C SER A 87 -7.86 -17.85 -8.07
N GLY A 88 -6.88 -17.00 -8.25
CA GLY A 88 -7.05 -15.54 -8.28
C GLY A 88 -7.13 -14.95 -6.89
N GLY A 89 -8.12 -15.11 -6.14
CA GLY A 89 -8.37 -14.76 -4.72
C GLY A 89 -7.53 -13.68 -4.02
N GLY A 90 -6.69 -12.96 -4.76
CA GLY A 90 -5.76 -11.97 -4.21
C GLY A 90 -4.40 -12.54 -3.76
N TRP A 91 -4.11 -13.83 -4.01
CA TRP A 91 -2.81 -14.44 -3.74
C TRP A 91 -1.82 -14.10 -4.84
N SER A 92 -1.45 -12.81 -4.94
CA SER A 92 -0.46 -12.28 -5.88
C SER A 92 0.67 -11.62 -5.10
N TRP A 93 1.91 -11.82 -5.56
CA TRP A 93 3.13 -11.39 -4.89
C TRP A 93 3.99 -10.46 -5.76
N THR A 94 3.46 -10.05 -6.92
CA THR A 94 4.18 -9.25 -7.92
C THR A 94 4.63 -7.89 -7.36
N ASP A 95 3.76 -7.21 -6.61
CA ASP A 95 4.10 -5.90 -6.05
C ASP A 95 5.11 -6.02 -4.91
N LEU A 96 5.05 -7.11 -4.12
CA LEU A 96 6.07 -7.38 -3.11
C LEU A 96 7.43 -7.63 -3.74
N ARG A 97 7.49 -8.39 -4.85
CA ARG A 97 8.74 -8.59 -5.59
C ARG A 97 9.33 -7.26 -6.02
N ARG A 98 8.52 -6.35 -6.58
CA ARG A 98 8.96 -4.99 -6.95
C ARG A 98 9.53 -4.24 -5.75
N ILE A 99 8.86 -4.28 -4.60
CA ILE A 99 9.34 -3.64 -3.37
C ILE A 99 10.69 -4.20 -2.96
N ASN A 100 10.82 -5.52 -2.92
CA ASN A 100 12.05 -6.18 -2.51
C ASN A 100 13.18 -5.99 -3.52
N THR A 101 12.89 -5.90 -4.83
CA THR A 101 13.86 -5.51 -5.86
C THR A 101 14.43 -4.11 -5.57
N LEU A 102 13.58 -3.13 -5.22
CA LEU A 102 14.07 -1.81 -4.83
C LEU A 102 14.95 -1.87 -3.59
N LEU A 103 14.46 -2.49 -2.52
CA LEU A 103 15.19 -2.56 -1.25
C LEU A 103 16.53 -3.30 -1.40
N GLY A 104 16.61 -4.33 -2.25
CA GLY A 104 17.85 -5.06 -2.54
C GLY A 104 18.85 -4.29 -3.43
N ASN A 105 18.44 -3.16 -4.02
CA ASN A 105 19.30 -2.35 -4.88
C ASN A 105 19.48 -0.92 -4.36
N ILE A 106 18.94 -0.61 -3.21
CA ILE A 106 18.90 0.77 -2.68
C ILE A 106 20.29 1.36 -2.42
N ASP A 107 21.25 0.51 -2.04
CA ASP A 107 22.64 0.89 -1.77
C ASP A 107 23.40 1.37 -3.02
N LYS A 108 22.84 1.17 -4.21
CA LYS A 108 23.40 1.70 -5.47
C LYS A 108 23.17 3.20 -5.63
N CYS A 109 22.24 3.77 -4.89
CA CYS A 109 21.93 5.19 -4.97
C CYS A 109 23.06 6.03 -4.38
N GLU A 110 23.56 6.99 -5.18
CA GLU A 110 24.64 7.88 -4.77
C GLU A 110 24.17 8.98 -3.80
N ASP A 111 22.87 9.24 -3.79
CA ASP A 111 22.21 10.18 -2.88
C ASP A 111 21.65 9.41 -1.68
N SER A 112 22.32 9.53 -0.53
CA SER A 112 21.95 8.83 0.71
C SER A 112 20.58 9.26 1.24
N ASP A 113 20.22 10.54 1.11
CA ASP A 113 18.96 11.06 1.62
C ASP A 113 17.80 10.53 0.76
N ALA A 114 17.99 10.45 -0.56
CA ALA A 114 17.05 9.81 -1.45
C ALA A 114 16.94 8.31 -1.19
N ALA A 115 18.06 7.61 -0.98
CA ALA A 115 18.06 6.19 -0.64
C ALA A 115 17.24 5.91 0.62
N GLU A 116 17.42 6.72 1.66
CA GLU A 116 16.69 6.62 2.91
C GLU A 116 15.19 6.90 2.74
N LYS A 117 14.84 8.01 2.07
CA LYS A 117 13.44 8.37 1.74
C LYS A 117 12.74 7.26 0.97
N TYR A 118 13.34 6.76 -0.11
CA TYR A 118 12.68 5.75 -0.94
C TYR A 118 12.69 4.35 -0.34
N SER A 119 13.66 4.04 0.54
CA SER A 119 13.57 2.87 1.42
C SER A 119 12.34 2.96 2.33
N ALA A 120 12.10 4.12 2.91
CA ALA A 120 10.96 4.35 3.77
C ALA A 120 9.63 4.24 3.01
N VAL A 121 9.55 4.77 1.78
CA VAL A 121 8.40 4.59 0.88
C VAL A 121 8.17 3.11 0.58
N ALA A 122 9.21 2.37 0.22
CA ALA A 122 9.12 0.95 -0.10
C ALA A 122 8.65 0.11 1.10
N ARG A 123 9.20 0.38 2.30
CA ARG A 123 8.81 -0.29 3.54
C ARG A 123 7.37 0.03 3.94
N PHE A 124 6.92 1.27 3.77
CA PHE A 124 5.51 1.61 3.95
C PHE A 124 4.61 0.75 3.06
N PHE A 125 4.94 0.64 1.77
CA PHE A 125 4.16 -0.16 0.83
C PHE A 125 4.27 -1.66 1.10
N ARG A 126 5.39 -2.15 1.65
CA ARG A 126 5.50 -3.55 2.09
C ARG A 126 4.57 -3.84 3.26
N ALA A 127 4.55 -2.97 4.26
CA ALA A 127 3.60 -3.09 5.35
C ALA A 127 2.14 -3.02 4.87
N TYR A 128 1.84 -2.13 3.93
CA TYR A 128 0.51 -2.01 3.34
C TYR A 128 0.11 -3.28 2.58
N PHE A 129 1.01 -3.83 1.79
CA PHE A 129 0.82 -5.09 1.07
C PHE A 129 0.52 -6.24 2.03
N TYR A 130 1.31 -6.39 3.09
CA TYR A 130 1.13 -7.46 4.06
C TYR A 130 -0.12 -7.29 4.92
N ALA A 131 -0.58 -6.08 5.19
CA ALA A 131 -1.84 -5.83 5.86
C ALA A 131 -3.02 -6.46 5.09
N ASP A 132 -3.12 -6.22 3.77
CA ASP A 132 -4.12 -6.88 2.91
C ASP A 132 -4.02 -8.41 2.98
N LYS A 133 -2.80 -8.95 2.98
CA LYS A 133 -2.60 -10.40 3.05
C LYS A 133 -3.02 -11.00 4.38
N ILE A 134 -2.67 -10.36 5.50
CA ILE A 134 -3.06 -10.80 6.85
C ILE A 134 -4.57 -10.72 7.03
N GLU A 135 -5.19 -9.61 6.63
CA GLU A 135 -6.64 -9.44 6.73
C GLU A 135 -7.39 -10.53 5.96
N ARG A 136 -6.86 -10.93 4.81
CA ARG A 136 -7.50 -11.86 3.91
C ARG A 136 -7.21 -13.33 4.19
N PHE A 137 -5.96 -13.65 4.53
CA PHE A 137 -5.47 -15.04 4.57
C PHE A 137 -5.00 -15.50 5.96
N GLY A 138 -4.85 -14.59 6.92
CA GLY A 138 -4.22 -14.91 8.21
C GLY A 138 -2.71 -15.09 8.06
N ASP A 139 -2.21 -16.29 8.38
CA ASP A 139 -0.81 -16.63 8.20
C ASP A 139 -0.41 -16.60 6.74
N VAL A 140 0.73 -15.95 6.44
CA VAL A 140 1.28 -15.82 5.09
C VAL A 140 2.81 -15.84 5.14
N PRO A 141 3.51 -16.28 4.10
CA PRO A 141 4.97 -16.26 4.10
C PRO A 141 5.49 -14.81 4.04
N TRP A 142 6.43 -14.47 4.91
CA TRP A 142 7.15 -13.21 4.87
C TRP A 142 8.37 -13.31 3.95
N TYR A 143 8.47 -12.39 3.01
CA TYR A 143 9.63 -12.26 2.14
C TYR A 143 10.17 -10.83 2.20
N ASP A 144 11.42 -10.67 2.57
CA ASP A 144 12.12 -9.39 2.65
C ASP A 144 13.23 -9.22 1.61
N ALA A 145 13.39 -10.22 0.73
CA ALA A 145 14.31 -10.21 -0.39
C ALA A 145 13.61 -10.60 -1.69
N GLU A 146 14.21 -10.23 -2.81
CA GLU A 146 13.79 -10.73 -4.12
C GLU A 146 14.23 -12.18 -4.27
N LEU A 147 13.28 -13.08 -4.54
CA LEU A 147 13.53 -14.49 -4.75
C LEU A 147 13.65 -14.80 -6.24
N SER A 148 14.58 -15.67 -6.60
CA SER A 148 14.65 -16.27 -7.94
C SER A 148 13.56 -17.32 -8.12
N ASP A 149 13.27 -17.70 -9.35
CA ASP A 149 12.29 -18.75 -9.68
C ASP A 149 12.69 -20.16 -9.21
N THR A 150 13.97 -20.36 -8.87
CA THR A 150 14.51 -21.61 -8.34
C THR A 150 14.76 -21.59 -6.83
N ASP A 151 14.42 -20.48 -6.16
CA ASP A 151 14.68 -20.34 -4.74
C ASP A 151 13.76 -21.26 -3.93
N PRO A 152 14.31 -22.12 -3.04
CA PRO A 152 13.51 -23.00 -2.21
C PRO A 152 12.58 -22.25 -1.23
N GLU A 153 12.91 -21.02 -0.85
CA GLU A 153 12.06 -20.16 -0.01
C GLU A 153 10.67 -19.89 -0.63
N LEU A 154 10.51 -20.03 -1.97
CA LEU A 154 9.21 -19.94 -2.61
C LEU A 154 8.20 -20.97 -2.09
N TYR A 155 8.69 -22.08 -1.58
CA TYR A 155 7.89 -23.23 -1.13
C TYR A 155 7.84 -23.36 0.40
N LYS A 156 8.37 -22.39 1.13
CA LYS A 156 8.30 -22.42 2.59
C LYS A 156 6.85 -22.39 3.10
N PRO A 157 6.58 -22.95 4.27
CA PRO A 157 5.29 -22.83 4.91
C PRO A 157 4.96 -21.36 5.21
N ARG A 158 3.71 -21.09 5.49
CA ARG A 158 3.28 -19.75 5.94
C ARG A 158 3.93 -19.44 7.28
N ASP A 159 4.42 -18.22 7.39
CA ASP A 159 4.86 -17.67 8.66
C ASP A 159 3.65 -17.27 9.51
N SER A 160 3.82 -17.28 10.81
CA SER A 160 2.73 -16.91 11.71
C SER A 160 2.31 -15.46 11.53
N ARG A 161 1.03 -15.20 11.72
CA ARG A 161 0.46 -13.84 11.76
C ARG A 161 1.28 -12.91 12.67
N GLU A 162 1.74 -13.44 13.81
CA GLU A 162 2.56 -12.68 14.76
C GLU A 162 3.87 -12.20 14.15
N LEU A 163 4.63 -13.11 13.51
CA LEU A 163 5.89 -12.74 12.86
C LEU A 163 5.66 -11.67 11.79
N VAL A 164 4.65 -11.85 10.95
CA VAL A 164 4.35 -10.88 9.88
C VAL A 164 3.95 -9.53 10.46
N MET A 165 3.14 -9.50 11.51
CA MET A 165 2.77 -8.26 12.20
C MET A 165 3.98 -7.54 12.78
N GLN A 166 4.90 -8.26 13.43
CA GLN A 166 6.13 -7.65 13.96
C GLN A 166 6.99 -7.05 12.85
N LYS A 167 7.15 -7.76 11.75
CA LYS A 167 7.89 -7.26 10.57
C LYS A 167 7.22 -6.04 9.92
N MET A 168 5.89 -6.00 9.89
CA MET A 168 5.15 -4.83 9.43
C MET A 168 5.37 -3.63 10.36
N LEU A 169 5.41 -3.84 11.68
CA LEU A 169 5.70 -2.75 12.62
C LEU A 169 7.13 -2.22 12.47
N GLU A 170 8.12 -3.10 12.29
CA GLU A 170 9.50 -2.69 11.97
C GLU A 170 9.56 -1.81 10.70
N ASP A 171 8.80 -2.18 9.66
CA ASP A 171 8.73 -1.41 8.43
C ASP A 171 8.03 -0.05 8.61
N LEU A 172 6.93 -0.03 9.37
CA LEU A 172 6.21 1.20 9.65
C LEU A 172 6.99 2.15 10.56
N ASP A 173 7.71 1.63 11.55
CA ASP A 173 8.55 2.45 12.43
C ASP A 173 9.70 3.09 11.65
N PHE A 174 10.34 2.33 10.76
CA PHE A 174 11.33 2.89 9.84
C PHE A 174 10.71 3.97 8.93
N ALA A 175 9.52 3.72 8.38
CA ALA A 175 8.83 4.69 7.54
C ALA A 175 8.47 5.98 8.33
N ILE A 176 8.04 5.86 9.58
CA ILE A 176 7.75 7.01 10.45
C ILE A 176 9.01 7.83 10.75
N GLU A 177 10.16 7.17 10.89
CA GLU A 177 11.42 7.85 11.16
C GLU A 177 11.94 8.64 9.96
N HIS A 178 11.90 8.04 8.75
CA HIS A 178 12.63 8.53 7.57
C HIS A 178 11.75 9.18 6.50
N LEU A 179 10.42 9.08 6.56
CA LEU A 179 9.56 9.80 5.64
C LEU A 179 9.48 11.29 5.99
N PRO A 180 9.37 12.16 4.97
CA PRO A 180 9.18 13.59 5.20
C PRO A 180 7.85 13.86 5.91
N SER A 181 7.83 14.94 6.69
CA SER A 181 6.57 15.50 7.20
C SER A 181 5.72 16.04 6.04
N ARG A 182 4.42 16.24 6.27
CA ARG A 182 3.54 16.85 5.26
C ARG A 182 4.07 18.18 4.71
N LYS A 183 4.65 19.00 5.57
CA LYS A 183 5.16 20.33 5.19
C LYS A 183 6.40 20.26 4.31
N ASN A 184 7.14 19.16 4.41
CA ASN A 184 8.39 18.93 3.67
C ASN A 184 8.18 18.08 2.40
N GLU A 185 6.95 17.62 2.14
CA GLU A 185 6.59 16.90 0.92
C GLU A 185 5.73 17.80 0.01
N ALA A 186 6.32 18.25 -1.09
CA ALA A 186 5.68 19.20 -2.00
C ALA A 186 4.41 18.65 -2.67
N GLU A 187 4.33 17.34 -2.85
CA GLU A 187 3.21 16.66 -3.48
C GLU A 187 2.21 16.06 -2.46
N ALA A 188 2.29 16.45 -1.18
CA ALA A 188 1.27 16.07 -0.21
C ALA A 188 -0.10 16.64 -0.60
N PRO A 189 -1.21 15.88 -0.45
CA PRO A 189 -1.32 14.55 0.16
C PRO A 189 -1.18 13.37 -0.81
N TYR A 190 -0.64 13.56 -2.01
CA TYR A 190 -0.55 12.51 -3.04
C TYR A 190 0.70 11.64 -2.93
N ARG A 191 1.57 11.93 -1.97
CA ARG A 191 2.77 11.15 -1.63
C ARG A 191 2.70 10.66 -0.19
N VAL A 192 3.32 9.50 0.04
CA VAL A 192 3.42 8.96 1.40
C VAL A 192 4.30 9.86 2.25
N THR A 193 3.79 10.24 3.40
CA THR A 193 4.45 11.08 4.40
C THR A 193 4.53 10.37 5.74
N LYS A 194 5.29 10.93 6.68
CA LYS A 194 5.31 10.49 8.08
C LYS A 194 3.90 10.38 8.67
N GLY A 195 3.03 11.36 8.35
CA GLY A 195 1.63 11.34 8.78
C GLY A 195 0.85 10.15 8.23
N ALA A 196 1.08 9.80 6.95
CA ALA A 196 0.47 8.62 6.35
C ALA A 196 0.92 7.32 7.02
N ALA A 197 2.20 7.20 7.36
CA ALA A 197 2.75 6.03 8.06
C ALA A 197 2.18 5.90 9.49
N LEU A 198 2.07 7.01 10.23
CA LEU A 198 1.44 7.03 11.56
C LEU A 198 -0.05 6.63 11.49
N ALA A 199 -0.80 7.21 10.55
CA ALA A 199 -2.21 6.88 10.38
C ALA A 199 -2.41 5.40 10.00
N PHE A 200 -1.54 4.88 9.13
CA PHE A 200 -1.63 3.48 8.73
C PHE A 200 -1.19 2.53 9.85
N LYS A 201 -0.15 2.86 10.62
CA LYS A 201 0.23 2.11 11.83
C LYS A 201 -0.92 2.04 12.81
N SER A 202 -1.58 3.19 13.08
CA SER A 202 -2.75 3.21 13.95
C SER A 202 -3.86 2.29 13.45
N ARG A 203 -4.19 2.33 12.16
CA ARG A 203 -5.25 1.50 11.55
C ARG A 203 -4.94 0.01 11.65
N VAL A 204 -3.77 -0.42 11.24
CA VAL A 204 -3.41 -1.86 11.23
C VAL A 204 -3.29 -2.41 12.63
N CYS A 205 -2.79 -1.62 13.58
CA CYS A 205 -2.73 -2.03 14.99
C CYS A 205 -4.12 -2.08 15.63
N LEU A 206 -5.02 -1.16 15.29
CA LEU A 206 -6.41 -1.22 15.74
C LEU A 206 -7.11 -2.49 15.24
N PHE A 207 -6.94 -2.79 13.95
CA PHE A 207 -7.48 -4.02 13.36
C PHE A 207 -6.94 -5.26 14.08
N GLU A 208 -5.63 -5.37 14.22
CA GLU A 208 -5.00 -6.53 14.85
C GLU A 208 -5.40 -6.68 16.32
N GLY A 209 -5.38 -5.59 17.09
CA GLY A 209 -5.77 -5.60 18.49
C GLY A 209 -7.23 -6.01 18.71
N THR A 210 -8.14 -5.45 17.90
CA THR A 210 -9.56 -5.84 17.97
C THR A 210 -9.78 -7.28 17.48
N TYR A 211 -9.09 -7.70 16.42
CA TYR A 211 -9.14 -9.07 15.93
C TYR A 211 -8.73 -10.05 17.02
N ARG A 212 -7.58 -9.85 17.68
CA ARG A 212 -7.11 -10.69 18.78
C ARG A 212 -8.09 -10.72 19.95
N LYS A 213 -8.64 -9.57 20.30
CA LYS A 213 -9.60 -9.45 21.39
C LYS A 213 -10.89 -10.23 21.11
N TYR A 214 -11.50 -10.03 19.95
CA TYR A 214 -12.79 -10.65 19.62
C TYR A 214 -12.67 -12.14 19.28
N HIS A 215 -11.53 -12.59 18.77
CA HIS A 215 -11.25 -14.01 18.55
C HIS A 215 -10.57 -14.70 19.74
N ASN A 216 -10.37 -13.99 20.86
CA ASN A 216 -9.73 -14.51 22.06
C ASN A 216 -8.37 -15.17 21.77
N LEU A 217 -7.59 -14.56 20.87
CA LEU A 217 -6.26 -15.03 20.54
C LEU A 217 -5.28 -14.56 21.61
N ARG A 218 -4.64 -15.53 22.27
CA ARG A 218 -3.59 -15.27 23.27
C ARG A 218 -2.26 -15.67 22.67
N ILE A 219 -1.49 -14.67 22.26
CA ILE A 219 -0.14 -14.82 21.74
C ILE A 219 0.80 -14.19 22.76
N GLU A 220 1.78 -14.95 23.19
CA GLU A 220 2.73 -14.50 24.21
C GLU A 220 3.50 -13.27 23.73
N GLY A 221 3.58 -12.26 24.58
CA GLY A 221 4.32 -11.02 24.34
C GLY A 221 3.55 -9.92 23.59
N HIS A 222 2.63 -10.28 22.71
CA HIS A 222 1.91 -9.30 21.87
C HIS A 222 0.42 -9.62 21.81
N ASP A 223 -0.27 -9.38 22.89
CA ASP A 223 -1.70 -9.57 23.02
C ASP A 223 -2.53 -8.44 22.35
N ALA A 224 -3.83 -8.46 22.55
CA ALA A 224 -4.73 -7.44 22.06
C ALA A 224 -4.38 -6.04 22.57
N ASP A 225 -4.05 -5.94 23.87
CA ASP A 225 -3.78 -4.65 24.51
C ASP A 225 -2.47 -4.03 24.01
N TYR A 226 -1.46 -4.85 23.68
CA TYR A 226 -0.23 -4.38 23.03
C TYR A 226 -0.54 -3.65 21.73
N TYR A 227 -1.31 -4.26 20.81
CA TYR A 227 -1.64 -3.64 19.54
C TYR A 227 -2.56 -2.44 19.68
N LEU A 228 -3.52 -2.47 20.59
CA LEU A 228 -4.38 -1.31 20.87
C LEU A 228 -3.58 -0.13 21.43
N ALA A 229 -2.56 -0.38 22.26
CA ALA A 229 -1.67 0.65 22.75
C ALA A 229 -0.81 1.24 21.61
N GLN A 230 -0.25 0.40 20.70
CA GLN A 230 0.47 0.87 19.53
C GLN A 230 -0.42 1.73 18.60
N SER A 231 -1.68 1.35 18.45
CA SER A 231 -2.65 2.14 17.69
C SER A 231 -2.89 3.51 18.30
N ALA A 232 -3.12 3.56 19.61
CA ALA A 232 -3.37 4.81 20.34
C ALA A 232 -2.13 5.73 20.31
N ASP A 233 -0.93 5.18 20.51
CA ASP A 233 0.33 5.92 20.44
C ASP A 233 0.55 6.55 19.07
N ALA A 234 0.38 5.76 17.99
CA ALA A 234 0.54 6.27 16.62
C ALA A 234 -0.47 7.37 16.28
N ALA A 235 -1.74 7.20 16.67
CA ALA A 235 -2.77 8.23 16.50
C ALA A 235 -2.46 9.48 17.33
N GLY A 236 -2.02 9.32 18.58
CA GLY A 236 -1.62 10.42 19.45
C GLY A 236 -0.48 11.24 18.85
N LYS A 237 0.59 10.59 18.39
CA LYS A 237 1.71 11.24 17.72
C LYS A 237 1.28 12.03 16.48
N LEU A 238 0.34 11.49 15.70
CA LEU A 238 -0.19 12.20 14.53
C LEU A 238 -0.99 13.45 14.93
N ILE A 239 -1.86 13.34 15.93
CA ILE A 239 -2.65 14.46 16.45
C ILE A 239 -1.73 15.53 17.03
N ASP A 240 -0.79 15.13 17.88
CA ASP A 240 0.14 16.03 18.56
C ASP A 240 1.12 16.74 17.61
N SER A 241 1.32 16.20 16.39
CA SER A 241 2.13 16.85 15.36
C SER A 241 1.55 18.20 14.92
N GLY A 242 0.25 18.41 15.05
CA GLY A 242 -0.45 19.63 14.60
C GLY A 242 -0.34 19.89 13.09
N GLU A 243 0.02 18.85 12.30
CA GLU A 243 0.16 19.01 10.84
C GLU A 243 -1.19 18.95 10.10
N TYR A 244 -2.20 18.38 10.73
CA TYR A 244 -3.53 18.19 10.14
C TYR A 244 -4.61 18.85 10.99
N SER A 245 -5.67 19.28 10.34
CA SER A 245 -6.83 19.88 10.99
C SER A 245 -8.07 19.62 10.15
N LEU A 246 -9.22 19.65 10.78
CA LEU A 246 -10.49 19.60 10.05
C LEU A 246 -10.61 20.82 9.14
N TYR A 247 -11.10 20.60 7.93
CA TYR A 247 -11.39 21.66 6.98
C TYR A 247 -12.50 22.55 7.53
N SER A 248 -12.26 23.84 7.57
CA SER A 248 -13.26 24.80 7.99
C SER A 248 -13.02 26.17 7.37
N THR A 249 -14.05 26.74 6.76
CA THR A 249 -14.12 28.15 6.34
C THR A 249 -14.90 29.00 7.34
N GLY A 250 -15.37 28.43 8.43
CA GLY A 250 -16.29 29.04 9.38
C GLY A 250 -17.76 28.92 8.99
N SER A 251 -18.06 28.12 7.97
CA SER A 251 -19.42 27.89 7.46
C SER A 251 -19.79 26.39 7.52
N PRO A 252 -20.07 25.85 8.71
CA PRO A 252 -20.27 24.41 8.92
C PRO A 252 -21.36 23.77 8.03
N SER A 253 -22.34 24.56 7.57
CA SER A 253 -23.39 24.08 6.68
C SER A 253 -22.93 23.78 5.26
N THR A 254 -21.77 24.30 4.84
CA THR A 254 -21.23 24.16 3.48
C THR A 254 -19.85 23.52 3.46
N ASP A 255 -19.08 23.61 4.53
CA ASP A 255 -17.69 23.16 4.59
C ASP A 255 -17.52 21.70 4.18
N TYR A 256 -18.37 20.81 4.67
CA TYR A 256 -18.34 19.40 4.31
C TYR A 256 -18.59 19.17 2.80
N ASN A 257 -19.57 19.89 2.22
CA ASN A 257 -19.85 19.78 0.79
C ASN A 257 -18.69 20.32 -0.04
N ILE A 258 -18.11 21.46 0.34
CA ILE A 258 -16.97 22.07 -0.36
C ILE A 258 -15.77 21.13 -0.34
N LEU A 259 -15.41 20.59 0.82
CA LEU A 259 -14.26 19.67 0.98
C LEU A 259 -14.31 18.49 -0.01
N PHE A 260 -15.50 17.91 -0.22
CA PHE A 260 -15.68 16.76 -1.11
C PHE A 260 -16.04 17.14 -2.55
N ALA A 261 -16.24 18.40 -2.86
CA ALA A 261 -16.51 18.90 -4.20
C ALA A 261 -15.28 19.53 -4.86
N GLU A 262 -14.19 19.72 -4.13
CA GLU A 262 -12.92 20.23 -4.68
C GLU A 262 -12.28 19.21 -5.64
N ASP A 263 -11.65 19.72 -6.68
CA ASP A 263 -10.93 18.88 -7.68
C ASP A 263 -9.66 18.25 -7.10
N ASP A 264 -9.04 18.92 -6.13
CA ASP A 264 -7.83 18.48 -5.45
C ASP A 264 -8.09 18.22 -3.97
N ALA A 265 -7.45 17.20 -3.41
CA ALA A 265 -7.56 16.88 -2.00
C ALA A 265 -6.93 17.98 -1.13
N ASN A 266 -7.68 18.49 -0.17
CA ASN A 266 -7.21 19.53 0.74
C ASN A 266 -6.10 18.97 1.67
N PRO A 267 -4.86 19.46 1.60
CA PRO A 267 -3.75 18.87 2.33
C PRO A 267 -3.82 19.08 3.85
N ASN A 268 -4.71 19.95 4.34
CA ASN A 268 -4.88 20.15 5.78
C ASN A 268 -5.68 19.02 6.43
N GLU A 269 -6.60 18.39 5.70
CA GLU A 269 -7.43 17.30 6.23
C GLU A 269 -7.06 15.95 5.66
N TYR A 270 -6.77 15.87 4.34
CA TYR A 270 -6.37 14.60 3.72
C TYR A 270 -4.93 14.22 4.06
N ILE A 271 -4.75 13.03 4.63
CA ILE A 271 -3.45 12.50 5.02
C ILE A 271 -2.75 11.84 3.84
N LEU A 272 -3.49 11.03 3.07
CA LEU A 272 -3.03 10.40 1.85
C LEU A 272 -4.23 10.28 0.90
N ALA A 273 -4.05 10.71 -0.34
CA ALA A 273 -5.10 10.73 -1.35
C ALA A 273 -4.61 10.18 -2.69
N ILE A 274 -5.53 9.72 -3.52
CA ILE A 274 -5.29 9.34 -4.91
C ILE A 274 -5.91 10.40 -5.80
N SER A 275 -5.11 10.95 -6.73
CA SER A 275 -5.61 11.89 -7.72
C SER A 275 -6.31 11.15 -8.86
N TYR A 276 -7.54 11.54 -9.15
CA TYR A 276 -8.34 11.05 -10.26
C TYR A 276 -8.45 12.15 -11.33
N ARG A 277 -7.51 12.14 -12.29
CA ARG A 277 -7.50 13.09 -13.40
C ARG A 277 -7.49 12.33 -14.72
N TYR A 278 -8.67 12.05 -15.26
CA TYR A 278 -8.83 11.23 -16.47
C TYR A 278 -8.01 11.78 -17.65
N ALA A 279 -8.01 13.09 -17.84
CA ALA A 279 -7.30 13.72 -18.94
C ALA A 279 -5.77 13.54 -18.88
N ILE A 280 -5.20 13.32 -17.69
CA ILE A 280 -3.76 13.22 -17.48
C ILE A 280 -3.35 11.77 -17.24
N PHE A 281 -4.08 11.07 -16.38
CA PHE A 281 -3.70 9.74 -15.88
C PHE A 281 -4.56 8.61 -16.44
N ASN A 282 -5.54 8.92 -17.29
CA ASN A 282 -6.53 7.96 -17.79
C ASN A 282 -7.16 7.11 -16.67
N ASN A 283 -7.35 7.71 -15.50
CA ASN A 283 -7.98 7.08 -14.35
C ASN A 283 -9.27 7.81 -13.98
N SER A 284 -10.26 7.06 -13.56
CA SER A 284 -11.58 7.54 -13.19
C SER A 284 -12.11 6.71 -12.03
N HIS A 285 -12.78 7.37 -11.08
CA HIS A 285 -13.48 6.68 -10.00
C HIS A 285 -14.84 6.12 -10.44
N GLY A 286 -15.36 6.49 -11.62
CA GLY A 286 -16.61 5.98 -12.18
C GLY A 286 -17.88 6.40 -11.43
N SER A 287 -17.79 7.22 -10.40
CA SER A 287 -18.92 7.57 -9.52
C SER A 287 -20.07 8.25 -10.25
N ASN A 288 -19.76 9.12 -11.23
CA ASN A 288 -20.79 9.86 -11.97
C ASN A 288 -21.75 8.93 -12.72
N ALA A 289 -21.24 7.88 -13.37
CA ALA A 289 -22.10 6.94 -14.08
C ALA A 289 -23.07 6.24 -13.12
N HIS A 290 -22.62 5.86 -11.93
CA HIS A 290 -23.45 5.18 -10.93
C HIS A 290 -24.45 6.11 -10.25
N MET A 291 -24.12 7.37 -10.07
CA MET A 291 -25.01 8.35 -9.46
C MET A 291 -26.10 8.84 -10.43
N LEU A 292 -25.76 9.00 -11.71
CA LEU A 292 -26.64 9.60 -12.70
C LEU A 292 -27.46 8.57 -13.50
N LEU A 293 -26.97 7.35 -13.67
CA LEU A 293 -27.68 6.32 -14.46
C LEU A 293 -28.64 5.52 -13.58
N SER A 294 -29.92 5.61 -13.89
CA SER A 294 -30.99 4.94 -13.13
C SER A 294 -30.91 3.41 -13.12
N ASN A 295 -30.15 2.81 -14.05
CA ASN A 295 -29.97 1.35 -14.20
C ASN A 295 -28.75 0.81 -13.46
N GLN A 296 -27.96 1.67 -12.83
CA GLN A 296 -26.71 1.25 -12.17
C GLN A 296 -26.86 0.95 -10.67
N GLY A 297 -28.07 0.92 -10.17
CA GLY A 297 -28.35 0.73 -8.75
C GLY A 297 -28.07 1.99 -7.94
N ARG A 298 -28.99 2.32 -7.06
CA ARG A 298 -28.86 3.50 -6.20
C ARG A 298 -28.17 3.11 -4.90
N PRO A 299 -27.07 3.76 -4.50
CA PRO A 299 -26.48 3.52 -3.20
C PRO A 299 -27.43 3.99 -2.11
N GLY A 300 -27.49 3.22 -1.03
CA GLY A 300 -28.20 3.57 0.18
C GLY A 300 -27.29 3.33 1.38
N TYR A 301 -27.52 4.09 2.45
CA TYR A 301 -26.85 3.79 3.70
C TYR A 301 -27.41 2.52 4.33
N THR A 302 -26.56 1.72 4.94
CA THR A 302 -26.98 0.61 5.77
C THR A 302 -27.64 1.13 7.06
N ARG A 303 -28.50 0.31 7.68
CA ARG A 303 -29.03 0.60 9.02
C ARG A 303 -27.90 0.84 10.01
N LYS A 304 -26.81 0.06 9.93
CA LYS A 304 -25.63 0.24 10.78
C LYS A 304 -25.06 1.64 10.65
N MET A 305 -24.86 2.15 9.42
CA MET A 305 -24.35 3.51 9.21
C MET A 305 -25.30 4.56 9.80
N VAL A 306 -26.60 4.43 9.55
CA VAL A 306 -27.59 5.37 10.09
C VAL A 306 -27.58 5.37 11.62
N CYS A 307 -27.44 4.19 12.25
CA CYS A 307 -27.35 4.06 13.71
C CYS A 307 -26.05 4.60 14.32
N MET A 308 -25.05 4.93 13.51
CA MET A 308 -23.80 5.56 13.98
C MET A 308 -23.91 7.08 14.20
N TYR A 309 -24.93 7.75 13.63
CA TYR A 309 -25.13 9.17 13.86
C TYR A 309 -25.53 9.45 15.30
N LEU A 310 -25.01 10.56 15.82
CA LEU A 310 -25.22 10.98 17.19
C LEU A 310 -26.15 12.22 17.21
N ASN A 311 -26.83 12.40 18.33
CA ASN A 311 -27.48 13.65 18.65
C ASN A 311 -26.45 14.76 18.90
N SER A 312 -26.88 16.02 18.94
CA SER A 312 -26.02 17.18 19.23
C SER A 312 -25.36 17.12 20.62
N ASP A 313 -25.91 16.34 21.53
CA ASP A 313 -25.36 16.09 22.87
C ASP A 313 -24.39 14.89 22.93
N GLY A 314 -24.07 14.26 21.80
CA GLY A 314 -23.19 13.09 21.69
C GLY A 314 -23.86 11.75 22.02
N THR A 315 -25.15 11.73 22.38
CA THR A 315 -25.87 10.49 22.63
C THR A 315 -26.34 9.85 21.32
N ARG A 316 -26.55 8.53 21.32
CA ARG A 316 -27.12 7.85 20.17
C ARG A 316 -28.59 8.20 20.02
N PHE A 317 -29.04 8.57 18.82
CA PHE A 317 -30.48 8.80 18.58
C PHE A 317 -31.30 7.52 18.77
N THR A 318 -30.70 6.35 18.56
CA THR A 318 -31.31 5.02 18.75
C THR A 318 -31.63 4.70 20.21
N ASP A 319 -31.05 5.44 21.16
CA ASP A 319 -31.34 5.27 22.58
C ASP A 319 -32.64 5.99 23.01
N ARG A 320 -33.25 6.76 22.09
CA ARG A 320 -34.52 7.46 22.36
C ARG A 320 -35.70 6.54 21.99
N PRO A 321 -36.73 6.48 22.86
CA PRO A 321 -37.97 5.76 22.54
C PRO A 321 -38.63 6.32 21.26
N GLY A 322 -39.07 5.43 20.38
CA GLY A 322 -39.78 5.79 19.14
C GLY A 322 -38.88 6.21 17.96
N TRP A 323 -37.61 5.87 17.98
CA TRP A 323 -36.68 6.07 16.86
C TRP A 323 -36.88 5.07 15.72
N GLU A 324 -37.54 3.95 15.97
CA GLU A 324 -37.68 2.78 15.08
C GLU A 324 -38.55 3.07 13.84
#